data_bc7910fe5fa4c3c871086419dd4744e9
#
_entry.id   bc7910fe5fa4c3c871086419dd4744e9
#
_cell.length_a   1.000
_cell.length_b   1.000
_cell.length_c   1.000
_cell.angle_alpha   90.00
_cell.angle_beta   90.00
_cell.angle_gamma   90.00
#
_symmetry.space_group_name_H-M   'P 1'
#
loop_
_entity.id
_entity.type
_entity.pdbx_description
1 polymer ?
#
loop_
_entity_poly.entity_id
_entity_poly.type
_entity_poly.pdbx_seq_one_letter_code
_entity_poly.pdbx_strand_id
1 'polypeptide(L)'
;MKSKKLLTILLSAIITASSISSVYAAGSVGIKSKYQPKTTTIFWEKDKQNNKKSTTNIASEKFNNFEEIDQFFQQNISKFGLKKGSLKSTKALKDEKGKTHYHTIYQVDGIPVYYGRIVFTTEKDSTIRSINGGVDISFENENWKNKIKLSKSDAIAKAKNNIKYEELHDSKADLYLYNFEGKPYVVYLVDLSTDTGDWNIFVNAEDGSIVNKFNNTPTLTNTRDKKFTSTKKTNTKVNKSNNVVDVQGNTIKGKGKSSLNGIVDIDLTYKDGKYYLKNSNKDIYVYDLNNKYVNTFTTPRSSILKASKLVENNSSEFIDDKHIIAVDTYINLGKTYDYYKNKFNRNSIDNKGMNVEAFIHHGEKYAGAEWSEDLGSMLLGDGDGRDSSHMSKALDVVGHEFSHGVTRKESNLKYENESGALNESFSDIMGIAIKGTNFKLGEDCWKPNTEEAGIRDMQDPSKRGQPSHMKDYRSMDIRYDNGGVHLNSGIINHAAYLIADGIEKLGVENSKDIMAKLFYTANCYEWDETTNFSKCRNDLIKVTKNLYGENSKYVQIVENAFDKVGITATPQLPL
;
A
#
# COMPACT_ATOMS: atom_id res chain seq x y z
N MET A 1 -12.87 -49.62 55.65
CA MET A 1 -13.91 -48.61 55.39
C MET A 1 -13.35 -47.26 55.79
N LYS A 2 -13.47 -46.25 55.00
CA LYS A 2 -13.00 -44.84 55.09
C LYS A 2 -11.70 -44.59 54.35
N SER A 3 -11.84 -44.27 53.08
CA SER A 3 -11.00 -43.33 52.34
C SER A 3 -11.59 -43.06 50.96
N LYS A 4 -12.63 -42.27 50.88
CA LYS A 4 -13.17 -41.68 49.65
C LYS A 4 -13.86 -40.37 50.00
N LYS A 5 -13.10 -39.32 50.24
CA LYS A 5 -13.58 -37.92 50.29
C LYS A 5 -12.40 -36.99 50.54
N LEU A 6 -11.46 -36.89 49.58
CA LEU A 6 -10.50 -35.77 49.51
C LEU A 6 -9.83 -35.72 48.16
N LEU A 7 -10.62 -35.80 47.09
CA LEU A 7 -10.07 -35.65 45.72
C LEU A 7 -11.06 -34.91 44.81
N THR A 8 -11.79 -33.92 45.32
CA THR A 8 -12.76 -33.17 44.51
C THR A 8 -12.71 -31.65 44.70
N ILE A 9 -11.64 -31.11 45.29
CA ILE A 9 -11.50 -29.65 45.52
C ILE A 9 -10.17 -29.09 44.96
N LEU A 10 -9.40 -29.87 44.21
CA LEU A 10 -8.17 -29.36 43.58
C LEU A 10 -8.20 -29.43 42.04
N LEU A 11 -9.39 -29.47 41.43
CA LEU A 11 -9.55 -29.47 39.96
C LEU A 11 -10.38 -28.28 39.42
N SER A 12 -10.61 -27.24 40.23
CA SER A 12 -11.38 -26.05 39.82
C SER A 12 -10.58 -24.74 39.83
N ALA A 13 -9.25 -24.79 39.98
CA ALA A 13 -8.40 -23.60 40.00
C ALA A 13 -7.31 -23.56 38.90
N ILE A 14 -7.35 -24.47 37.92
CA ILE A 14 -6.39 -24.51 36.81
C ILE A 14 -7.09 -24.35 35.43
N ILE A 15 -8.36 -23.99 35.37
CA ILE A 15 -9.10 -23.79 34.09
C ILE A 15 -9.42 -22.31 33.81
N THR A 16 -8.77 -21.37 34.48
CA THR A 16 -8.99 -19.94 34.21
C THR A 16 -7.77 -19.18 33.67
N ALA A 17 -6.66 -19.86 33.38
CA ALA A 17 -5.47 -19.22 32.81
C ALA A 17 -5.09 -19.73 31.41
N SER A 18 -5.85 -20.68 30.80
CA SER A 18 -5.58 -21.22 29.46
C SER A 18 -6.69 -20.96 28.44
N SER A 19 -7.67 -20.14 28.75
CA SER A 19 -8.82 -19.88 27.88
C SER A 19 -8.77 -18.53 27.15
N ILE A 20 -7.65 -17.80 27.19
CA ILE A 20 -7.49 -16.54 26.45
C ILE A 20 -6.63 -16.70 25.20
N SER A 21 -5.92 -17.81 25.03
CA SER A 21 -5.10 -18.08 23.84
C SER A 21 -5.74 -19.03 22.80
N SER A 22 -6.94 -19.55 23.03
CA SER A 22 -7.60 -20.52 22.13
C SER A 22 -8.84 -20.00 21.40
N VAL A 23 -9.22 -18.74 21.54
CA VAL A 23 -10.34 -18.16 20.78
C VAL A 23 -9.90 -17.59 19.41
N TYR A 24 -8.59 -17.49 19.18
CA TYR A 24 -8.06 -17.06 17.86
C TYR A 24 -7.83 -18.19 16.84
N ALA A 25 -8.05 -19.45 17.23
CA ALA A 25 -7.83 -20.59 16.34
C ALA A 25 -9.11 -21.21 15.75
N ALA A 26 -10.28 -20.72 16.08
CA ALA A 26 -11.56 -21.36 15.71
C ALA A 26 -12.41 -20.54 14.74
N GLY A 27 -11.80 -19.78 13.82
CA GLY A 27 -12.52 -18.98 12.82
C GLY A 27 -11.94 -18.95 11.41
N SER A 28 -10.72 -19.41 11.21
CA SER A 28 -10.11 -19.48 9.88
C SER A 28 -10.06 -20.92 9.40
N VAL A 29 -11.13 -21.42 8.83
CA VAL A 29 -11.03 -22.52 7.85
C VAL A 29 -10.32 -21.91 6.66
N GLY A 30 -8.99 -21.85 6.72
CA GLY A 30 -8.14 -21.53 5.59
C GLY A 30 -8.31 -22.63 4.56
N ILE A 31 -9.12 -22.39 3.55
CA ILE A 31 -9.06 -23.17 2.32
C ILE A 31 -7.67 -22.86 1.77
N LYS A 32 -6.70 -23.75 2.04
CA LYS A 32 -5.42 -23.72 1.35
C LYS A 32 -5.74 -23.89 -0.12
N SER A 33 -5.71 -22.80 -0.88
CA SER A 33 -5.69 -22.88 -2.33
C SER A 33 -4.48 -23.74 -2.70
N LYS A 34 -4.71 -24.94 -3.21
CA LYS A 34 -3.65 -25.84 -3.72
C LYS A 34 -3.07 -25.34 -5.04
N TYR A 35 -3.54 -24.19 -5.51
CA TYR A 35 -3.20 -23.70 -6.83
C TYR A 35 -2.08 -22.67 -6.74
N GLN A 36 -1.00 -22.97 -7.46
CA GLN A 36 0.03 -22.01 -7.84
C GLN A 36 -0.24 -21.60 -9.30
N PRO A 37 -0.38 -20.29 -9.60
CA PRO A 37 -0.54 -19.85 -10.99
C PRO A 37 0.62 -20.36 -11.83
N LYS A 38 0.34 -20.80 -13.06
CA LYS A 38 1.38 -21.13 -14.05
C LYS A 38 2.01 -19.85 -14.57
N THR A 39 2.73 -19.14 -13.70
CA THR A 39 3.42 -17.91 -14.07
C THR A 39 4.81 -18.23 -14.60
N THR A 40 5.14 -17.67 -15.76
CA THR A 40 6.51 -17.60 -16.25
C THR A 40 7.09 -16.26 -15.79
N THR A 41 8.17 -16.31 -15.01
CA THR A 41 8.92 -15.11 -14.66
C THR A 41 9.89 -14.80 -15.77
N ILE A 42 9.81 -13.58 -16.29
CA ILE A 42 10.74 -13.03 -17.28
C ILE A 42 11.75 -12.17 -16.52
N PHE A 43 12.98 -12.65 -16.48
CA PHE A 43 14.07 -11.90 -15.86
C PHE A 43 15.34 -12.02 -16.69
N TRP A 44 15.85 -10.89 -17.18
CA TRP A 44 17.12 -10.77 -17.88
C TRP A 44 17.87 -9.52 -17.41
N GLU A 45 19.18 -9.65 -17.20
CA GLU A 45 20.08 -8.56 -16.79
C GLU A 45 21.44 -8.68 -17.46
N LYS A 46 21.97 -7.57 -17.98
CA LYS A 46 23.16 -7.50 -18.81
C LYS A 46 24.42 -8.14 -18.21
N ASP A 47 24.64 -8.00 -16.89
CA ASP A 47 25.89 -8.36 -16.26
C ASP A 47 25.97 -9.82 -15.75
N LYS A 48 24.85 -10.56 -15.76
CA LYS A 48 24.83 -11.97 -15.33
C LYS A 48 25.21 -12.98 -16.42
N GLN A 49 25.43 -12.54 -17.65
CA GLN A 49 25.68 -13.43 -18.80
C GLN A 49 27.15 -13.68 -19.12
N ASN A 50 28.12 -13.18 -18.36
CA ASN A 50 29.54 -13.32 -18.68
C ASN A 50 30.11 -14.75 -18.63
N ASN A 51 29.33 -15.80 -18.33
CA ASN A 51 29.81 -17.17 -18.21
C ASN A 51 29.15 -18.24 -19.12
N LYS A 52 28.24 -17.88 -20.02
CA LYS A 52 27.73 -18.81 -21.03
C LYS A 52 27.59 -18.12 -22.38
N LYS A 53 28.16 -18.72 -23.43
CA LYS A 53 27.92 -18.33 -24.84
C LYS A 53 26.42 -18.41 -25.11
N SER A 54 25.69 -17.34 -24.85
CA SER A 54 24.32 -17.16 -25.33
C SER A 54 24.41 -16.66 -26.78
N THR A 55 23.72 -17.33 -27.69
CA THR A 55 23.70 -17.02 -29.13
C THR A 55 22.83 -15.81 -29.46
N THR A 56 22.36 -15.05 -28.47
CA THR A 56 21.49 -13.88 -28.67
C THR A 56 22.10 -12.63 -28.05
N ASN A 57 22.36 -11.65 -28.90
CA ASN A 57 23.02 -10.40 -28.51
C ASN A 57 22.01 -9.36 -27.97
N ILE A 58 21.16 -9.76 -27.01
CA ILE A 58 20.20 -8.84 -26.35
C ILE A 58 20.92 -7.64 -25.73
N ALA A 59 22.12 -7.86 -25.20
CA ALA A 59 22.90 -6.82 -24.53
C ALA A 59 23.28 -5.61 -25.39
N SER A 60 23.15 -5.70 -26.71
CA SER A 60 23.42 -4.60 -27.64
C SER A 60 22.17 -3.92 -28.18
N GLU A 61 20.98 -4.44 -27.87
CA GLU A 61 19.73 -3.84 -28.33
C GLU A 61 19.53 -2.44 -27.74
N LYS A 62 18.93 -1.56 -28.52
CA LYS A 62 18.60 -0.19 -28.13
C LYS A 62 17.13 0.07 -28.32
N PHE A 63 16.50 0.70 -27.32
CA PHE A 63 15.08 1.04 -27.36
C PHE A 63 14.90 2.52 -27.02
N ASN A 64 14.30 3.26 -27.92
CA ASN A 64 13.98 4.67 -27.76
C ASN A 64 12.49 4.92 -27.50
N ASN A 65 11.65 3.91 -27.76
CA ASN A 65 10.21 4.00 -27.64
C ASN A 65 9.57 2.62 -27.42
N PHE A 66 8.28 2.60 -27.16
CA PHE A 66 7.51 1.37 -26.89
C PHE A 66 7.33 0.49 -28.13
N GLU A 67 7.30 1.05 -29.31
CA GLU A 67 7.11 0.29 -30.55
C GLU A 67 8.31 -0.61 -30.82
N GLU A 68 9.53 -0.10 -30.64
CA GLU A 68 10.77 -0.88 -30.76
C GLU A 68 10.81 -2.02 -29.72
N ILE A 69 10.33 -1.77 -28.49
CA ILE A 69 10.24 -2.78 -27.43
C ILE A 69 9.23 -3.88 -27.80
N ASP A 70 8.04 -3.53 -28.29
CA ASP A 70 7.02 -4.52 -28.67
C ASP A 70 7.47 -5.35 -29.88
N GLN A 71 8.09 -4.74 -30.87
CA GLN A 71 8.67 -5.45 -32.03
C GLN A 71 9.75 -6.44 -31.57
N PHE A 72 10.68 -6.01 -30.72
CA PHE A 72 11.70 -6.88 -30.15
C PHE A 72 11.07 -8.03 -29.36
N PHE A 73 10.06 -7.75 -28.54
CA PHE A 73 9.38 -8.76 -27.73
C PHE A 73 8.70 -9.81 -28.62
N GLN A 74 7.97 -9.38 -29.66
CA GLN A 74 7.29 -10.29 -30.59
C GLN A 74 8.28 -11.15 -31.39
N GLN A 75 9.40 -10.60 -31.83
CA GLN A 75 10.45 -11.34 -32.55
C GLN A 75 11.16 -12.37 -31.68
N ASN A 76 11.17 -12.17 -30.36
CA ASN A 76 11.86 -13.02 -29.39
C ASN A 76 10.91 -13.76 -28.44
N ILE A 77 9.62 -13.83 -28.74
CA ILE A 77 8.57 -14.32 -27.83
C ILE A 77 8.83 -15.73 -27.30
N SER A 78 9.34 -16.62 -28.13
CA SER A 78 9.71 -17.99 -27.74
C SER A 78 10.86 -18.03 -26.73
N LYS A 79 11.78 -17.07 -26.78
CA LYS A 79 12.88 -16.96 -25.83
C LYS A 79 12.39 -16.55 -24.45
N PHE A 80 11.24 -15.86 -24.38
CA PHE A 80 10.55 -15.55 -23.13
C PHE A 80 9.71 -16.72 -22.60
N GLY A 81 9.77 -17.89 -23.25
CA GLY A 81 8.97 -19.06 -22.89
C GLY A 81 7.50 -18.94 -23.24
N LEU A 82 7.16 -18.03 -24.15
CA LEU A 82 5.80 -17.71 -24.58
C LEU A 82 5.53 -18.20 -26.02
N LYS A 83 4.26 -18.48 -26.33
CA LYS A 83 3.84 -18.94 -27.66
C LYS A 83 3.26 -17.82 -28.51
N LYS A 84 2.56 -16.87 -27.91
CA LYS A 84 1.92 -15.74 -28.59
C LYS A 84 1.77 -14.55 -27.65
N GLY A 85 1.51 -13.38 -28.16
CA GLY A 85 1.21 -12.18 -27.41
C GLY A 85 1.92 -10.94 -27.93
N SER A 86 1.59 -9.80 -27.34
CA SER A 86 2.17 -8.49 -27.60
C SER A 86 2.26 -7.68 -26.31
N LEU A 87 2.89 -6.51 -26.39
CA LEU A 87 2.99 -5.61 -25.25
C LEU A 87 2.12 -4.36 -25.47
N LYS A 88 1.36 -3.97 -24.46
CA LYS A 88 0.70 -2.66 -24.39
C LYS A 88 1.55 -1.73 -23.53
N SER A 89 1.90 -0.58 -24.05
CA SER A 89 2.57 0.48 -23.30
C SER A 89 1.69 1.04 -22.18
N THR A 90 2.29 1.39 -21.06
CA THR A 90 1.60 2.09 -19.97
C THR A 90 2.27 3.40 -19.58
N LYS A 91 3.54 3.37 -19.19
CA LYS A 91 4.29 4.57 -18.81
C LYS A 91 5.79 4.37 -19.07
N ALA A 92 6.51 5.45 -19.39
CA ALA A 92 7.96 5.50 -19.41
C ALA A 92 8.43 6.51 -18.37
N LEU A 93 9.34 6.09 -17.49
CA LEU A 93 9.86 6.89 -16.38
C LEU A 93 11.37 6.98 -16.48
N LYS A 94 11.92 8.16 -16.21
CA LYS A 94 13.35 8.39 -16.18
C LYS A 94 13.82 8.54 -14.73
N ASP A 95 14.79 7.72 -14.31
CA ASP A 95 15.33 7.77 -12.96
C ASP A 95 16.40 8.88 -12.78
N GLU A 96 16.85 9.08 -11.54
CA GLU A 96 17.87 10.09 -11.19
C GLU A 96 19.22 9.85 -11.91
N LYS A 97 19.53 8.62 -12.31
CA LYS A 97 20.72 8.24 -13.07
C LYS A 97 20.54 8.37 -14.59
N GLY A 98 19.32 8.76 -15.02
CA GLY A 98 18.96 8.97 -16.40
C GLY A 98 18.66 7.70 -17.19
N LYS A 99 18.43 6.56 -16.53
CA LYS A 99 17.91 5.34 -17.12
C LYS A 99 16.42 5.50 -17.38
N THR A 100 15.90 4.84 -18.42
CA THR A 100 14.47 4.86 -18.73
C THR A 100 13.85 3.50 -18.42
N HIS A 101 12.75 3.51 -17.66
CA HIS A 101 11.95 2.34 -17.28
C HIS A 101 10.66 2.36 -18.10
N TYR A 102 10.54 1.43 -19.05
CA TYR A 102 9.36 1.27 -19.90
C TYR A 102 8.45 0.21 -19.28
N HIS A 103 7.31 0.62 -18.72
CA HIS A 103 6.31 -0.26 -18.18
C HIS A 103 5.33 -0.71 -19.25
N THR A 104 5.14 -2.02 -19.38
CA THR A 104 4.27 -2.63 -20.36
C THR A 104 3.35 -3.66 -19.72
N ILE A 105 2.23 -3.97 -20.41
CA ILE A 105 1.34 -5.08 -20.06
C ILE A 105 1.37 -6.11 -21.19
N TYR A 106 1.61 -7.36 -20.82
CA TYR A 106 1.46 -8.48 -21.74
C TYR A 106 -0.01 -8.68 -22.13
N GLN A 107 -0.25 -8.88 -23.41
CA GLN A 107 -1.57 -9.10 -23.98
C GLN A 107 -1.61 -10.40 -24.78
N VAL A 108 -2.74 -11.10 -24.68
CA VAL A 108 -3.06 -12.23 -25.56
C VAL A 108 -4.34 -11.89 -26.32
N ASP A 109 -4.31 -12.05 -27.65
CA ASP A 109 -5.38 -11.64 -28.56
C ASP A 109 -5.77 -10.13 -28.41
N GLY A 110 -4.82 -9.27 -27.99
CA GLY A 110 -5.04 -7.85 -27.72
C GLY A 110 -5.79 -7.54 -26.43
N ILE A 111 -6.01 -8.55 -25.56
CA ILE A 111 -6.62 -8.40 -24.24
C ILE A 111 -5.51 -8.43 -23.19
N PRO A 112 -5.39 -7.42 -22.33
CA PRO A 112 -4.38 -7.40 -21.25
C PRO A 112 -4.54 -8.58 -20.29
N VAL A 113 -3.43 -9.20 -19.90
CA VAL A 113 -3.39 -10.17 -18.81
C VAL A 113 -3.27 -9.41 -17.50
N TYR A 114 -4.16 -9.67 -16.53
CA TYR A 114 -4.32 -8.89 -15.30
C TYR A 114 -3.03 -8.78 -14.47
N TYR A 115 -2.24 -9.83 -14.38
CA TYR A 115 -0.93 -9.83 -13.72
C TYR A 115 0.25 -9.91 -14.69
N GLY A 116 0.06 -9.50 -15.94
CA GLY A 116 1.05 -9.63 -17.01
C GLY A 116 1.90 -8.38 -17.22
N ARG A 117 2.63 -7.92 -16.20
CA ARG A 117 3.47 -6.71 -16.29
C ARG A 117 4.92 -7.06 -16.60
N ILE A 118 5.53 -6.29 -17.51
CA ILE A 118 6.94 -6.41 -17.88
C ILE A 118 7.55 -5.00 -17.95
N VAL A 119 8.70 -4.82 -17.27
CA VAL A 119 9.45 -3.56 -17.28
C VAL A 119 10.75 -3.77 -18.04
N PHE A 120 10.97 -2.97 -19.08
CA PHE A 120 12.22 -2.86 -19.82
C PHE A 120 12.98 -1.64 -19.30
N THR A 121 14.22 -1.82 -18.87
CA THR A 121 15.06 -0.71 -18.40
C THR A 121 16.20 -0.50 -19.40
N THR A 122 16.40 0.75 -19.81
CA THR A 122 17.52 1.13 -20.69
C THR A 122 18.48 2.08 -19.98
N GLU A 123 19.75 2.06 -20.41
CA GLU A 123 20.75 3.05 -20.02
C GLU A 123 20.46 4.40 -20.69
N LYS A 124 21.24 5.45 -20.34
CA LYS A 124 21.13 6.79 -20.94
C LYS A 124 21.27 6.80 -22.47
N ASP A 125 22.04 5.87 -23.02
CA ASP A 125 22.29 5.71 -24.46
C ASP A 125 21.25 4.83 -25.15
N SER A 126 20.13 4.55 -24.47
CA SER A 126 19.04 3.67 -24.90
C SER A 126 19.37 2.18 -24.95
N THR A 127 20.59 1.76 -24.62
CA THR A 127 20.96 0.34 -24.57
C THR A 127 20.19 -0.39 -23.48
N ILE A 128 19.67 -1.58 -23.78
CA ILE A 128 18.94 -2.40 -22.79
C ILE A 128 19.82 -2.75 -21.60
N ARG A 129 19.30 -2.54 -20.41
CA ARG A 129 19.93 -2.92 -19.15
C ARG A 129 19.32 -4.17 -18.54
N SER A 130 17.99 -4.24 -18.51
CA SER A 130 17.27 -5.37 -17.94
C SER A 130 15.84 -5.47 -18.44
N ILE A 131 15.30 -6.68 -18.37
CA ILE A 131 13.88 -7.02 -18.56
C ILE A 131 13.42 -7.74 -17.31
N ASN A 132 12.31 -7.30 -16.72
CA ASN A 132 11.80 -7.90 -15.49
C ASN A 132 10.27 -7.92 -15.49
N GLY A 133 9.68 -9.06 -15.14
CA GLY A 133 8.23 -9.19 -15.07
C GLY A 133 7.77 -10.62 -14.88
N GLY A 134 6.45 -10.79 -14.86
CA GLY A 134 5.80 -12.09 -14.81
C GLY A 134 4.57 -12.11 -15.69
N VAL A 135 4.30 -13.24 -16.32
CA VAL A 135 3.12 -13.45 -17.14
C VAL A 135 2.48 -14.79 -16.83
N ASP A 136 1.16 -14.84 -16.82
CA ASP A 136 0.42 -16.09 -16.72
C ASP A 136 0.26 -16.71 -18.12
N ILE A 137 0.85 -17.88 -18.32
CA ILE A 137 0.84 -18.62 -19.59
C ILE A 137 -0.42 -19.43 -19.82
N SER A 138 -1.36 -19.46 -18.87
CA SER A 138 -2.61 -20.23 -19.00
C SER A 138 -3.51 -19.73 -20.12
N PHE A 139 -3.26 -18.52 -20.62
CA PHE A 139 -4.08 -17.88 -21.65
C PHE A 139 -3.66 -18.17 -23.09
N GLU A 140 -2.55 -18.83 -23.33
CA GLU A 140 -1.95 -18.96 -24.68
C GLU A 140 -2.65 -19.96 -25.62
N ASN A 141 -3.49 -20.84 -25.09
CA ASN A 141 -4.03 -21.97 -25.86
C ASN A 141 -5.44 -21.74 -26.41
N GLU A 142 -6.05 -20.56 -26.17
CA GLU A 142 -7.42 -20.27 -26.58
C GLU A 142 -7.52 -18.95 -27.35
N ASN A 143 -8.64 -18.78 -28.08
CA ASN A 143 -9.01 -17.49 -28.68
C ASN A 143 -10.02 -16.80 -27.78
N TRP A 144 -9.51 -15.86 -26.95
CA TRP A 144 -10.29 -15.19 -25.94
C TRP A 144 -11.30 -14.17 -26.49
N LYS A 145 -11.04 -13.60 -27.68
CA LYS A 145 -11.99 -12.68 -28.32
C LYS A 145 -13.34 -13.33 -28.60
N ASN A 146 -13.34 -14.62 -28.96
CA ASN A 146 -14.56 -15.36 -29.28
C ASN A 146 -15.41 -15.66 -28.05
N LYS A 147 -14.85 -15.52 -26.83
CA LYS A 147 -15.55 -15.73 -25.57
C LYS A 147 -16.24 -14.46 -25.04
N ILE A 148 -15.98 -13.30 -25.64
CA ILE A 148 -16.60 -12.04 -25.21
C ILE A 148 -18.02 -11.98 -25.80
N LYS A 149 -19.03 -12.12 -24.94
CA LYS A 149 -20.45 -12.07 -25.30
C LYS A 149 -21.19 -10.88 -24.65
N LEU A 150 -20.68 -10.40 -23.51
CA LEU A 150 -21.24 -9.25 -22.83
C LEU A 150 -20.65 -7.94 -23.36
N SER A 151 -21.47 -6.91 -23.36
CA SER A 151 -21.00 -5.54 -23.52
C SER A 151 -20.42 -4.99 -22.20
N LYS A 152 -19.62 -3.92 -22.29
CA LYS A 152 -19.11 -3.18 -21.13
C LYS A 152 -20.24 -2.67 -20.21
N SER A 153 -21.32 -2.16 -20.80
CA SER A 153 -22.50 -1.68 -20.06
C SER A 153 -23.21 -2.79 -19.31
N ASP A 154 -23.34 -3.98 -19.93
CA ASP A 154 -23.96 -5.13 -19.27
C ASP A 154 -23.13 -5.62 -18.10
N ALA A 155 -21.80 -5.65 -18.25
CA ALA A 155 -20.89 -6.00 -17.15
C ALA A 155 -21.01 -5.03 -15.96
N ILE A 156 -21.07 -3.71 -16.22
CA ILE A 156 -21.33 -2.71 -15.18
C ILE A 156 -22.68 -2.95 -14.49
N ALA A 157 -23.73 -3.22 -15.26
CA ALA A 157 -25.04 -3.50 -14.69
C ALA A 157 -25.05 -4.77 -13.80
N LYS A 158 -24.34 -5.83 -14.22
CA LYS A 158 -24.16 -7.05 -13.44
C LYS A 158 -23.41 -6.78 -12.13
N ALA A 159 -22.34 -6.00 -12.18
CA ALA A 159 -21.55 -5.62 -11.02
C ALA A 159 -22.38 -4.81 -10.02
N LYS A 160 -23.14 -3.80 -10.47
CA LYS A 160 -24.03 -2.98 -9.66
C LYS A 160 -25.06 -3.82 -8.90
N ASN A 161 -25.59 -4.85 -9.51
CA ASN A 161 -26.56 -5.75 -8.87
C ASN A 161 -25.94 -6.73 -7.87
N ASN A 162 -24.62 -6.79 -7.79
CA ASN A 162 -23.91 -7.78 -6.96
C ASN A 162 -23.40 -7.24 -5.62
N ILE A 163 -23.50 -5.93 -5.39
CA ILE A 163 -23.17 -5.27 -4.14
C ILE A 163 -24.36 -4.47 -3.62
N LYS A 164 -24.39 -4.26 -2.31
CA LYS A 164 -25.41 -3.40 -1.69
C LYS A 164 -24.81 -2.01 -1.51
N TYR A 165 -25.47 -1.01 -2.07
CA TYR A 165 -25.12 0.39 -1.90
C TYR A 165 -26.39 1.24 -2.01
N GLU A 166 -26.35 2.47 -1.49
CA GLU A 166 -27.44 3.44 -1.61
C GLU A 166 -27.11 4.52 -2.64
N GLU A 167 -25.83 4.82 -2.82
CA GLU A 167 -25.34 5.84 -3.74
C GLU A 167 -24.16 5.31 -4.56
N LEU A 168 -24.18 5.53 -5.87
CA LEU A 168 -23.11 5.23 -6.80
C LEU A 168 -22.45 6.54 -7.23
N HIS A 169 -21.15 6.66 -7.02
CA HIS A 169 -20.38 7.86 -7.37
C HIS A 169 -19.77 7.75 -8.75
N ASP A 170 -19.15 6.60 -9.06
CA ASP A 170 -18.54 6.32 -10.36
C ASP A 170 -18.61 4.85 -10.73
N SER A 171 -18.48 4.55 -12.03
CA SER A 171 -18.39 3.19 -12.53
C SER A 171 -17.55 3.13 -13.79
N LYS A 172 -16.53 2.27 -13.78
CA LYS A 172 -15.64 2.02 -14.90
C LYS A 172 -15.52 0.52 -15.12
N ALA A 173 -15.28 0.10 -16.37
CA ALA A 173 -14.97 -1.29 -16.66
C ALA A 173 -13.88 -1.39 -17.72
N ASP A 174 -12.94 -2.28 -17.54
CA ASP A 174 -11.89 -2.60 -18.51
C ASP A 174 -11.79 -4.12 -18.69
N LEU A 175 -11.46 -4.55 -19.90
CA LEU A 175 -11.39 -5.96 -20.25
C LEU A 175 -10.02 -6.52 -19.91
N TYR A 176 -9.99 -7.70 -19.25
CA TYR A 176 -8.78 -8.42 -18.87
C TYR A 176 -8.89 -9.93 -19.09
N LEU A 177 -7.76 -10.58 -19.23
CA LEU A 177 -7.62 -12.02 -19.00
C LEU A 177 -7.22 -12.22 -17.53
N TYR A 178 -8.01 -12.98 -16.79
CA TYR A 178 -7.87 -13.15 -15.35
C TYR A 178 -7.90 -14.63 -14.98
N ASN A 179 -6.86 -15.07 -14.27
CA ASN A 179 -6.82 -16.44 -13.72
C ASN A 179 -7.28 -16.39 -12.28
N PHE A 180 -8.39 -17.05 -12.00
CA PHE A 180 -8.92 -17.18 -10.65
C PHE A 180 -8.95 -18.65 -10.24
N GLU A 181 -8.26 -18.98 -9.15
CA GLU A 181 -8.12 -20.35 -8.61
C GLU A 181 -7.74 -21.41 -9.68
N GLY A 182 -6.88 -21.02 -10.64
CA GLY A 182 -6.39 -21.90 -11.67
C GLY A 182 -7.25 -22.02 -12.91
N LYS A 183 -8.33 -21.34 -12.95
CA LYS A 183 -9.21 -21.27 -14.10
C LYS A 183 -9.04 -19.93 -14.82
N PRO A 184 -8.66 -19.94 -16.10
CA PRO A 184 -8.55 -18.72 -16.88
C PRO A 184 -9.93 -18.24 -17.36
N TYR A 185 -10.13 -16.92 -17.33
CA TYR A 185 -11.35 -16.24 -17.75
C TYR A 185 -10.99 -15.03 -18.61
N VAL A 186 -11.92 -14.62 -19.48
CA VAL A 186 -11.99 -13.25 -19.97
C VAL A 186 -13.04 -12.50 -19.15
N VAL A 187 -12.64 -11.39 -18.53
CA VAL A 187 -13.49 -10.66 -17.58
C VAL A 187 -13.51 -9.17 -17.88
N TYR A 188 -14.62 -8.53 -17.54
CA TYR A 188 -14.60 -7.10 -17.28
C TYR A 188 -14.25 -6.90 -15.79
N LEU A 189 -13.13 -6.23 -15.52
CA LEU A 189 -12.88 -5.63 -14.22
C LEU A 189 -13.72 -4.36 -14.13
N VAL A 190 -14.72 -4.40 -13.28
CA VAL A 190 -15.60 -3.28 -13.02
C VAL A 190 -15.21 -2.63 -11.72
N ASP A 191 -14.75 -1.39 -11.80
CA ASP A 191 -14.49 -0.54 -10.66
C ASP A 191 -15.79 0.23 -10.35
N LEU A 192 -16.31 0.08 -9.13
CA LEU A 192 -17.49 0.81 -8.65
C LEU A 192 -17.10 1.59 -7.40
N SER A 193 -17.19 2.91 -7.47
CA SER A 193 -17.12 3.76 -6.30
C SER A 193 -18.52 3.99 -5.74
N THR A 194 -18.76 3.57 -4.50
CA THR A 194 -20.08 3.56 -3.86
C THR A 194 -20.00 4.01 -2.41
N ASP A 195 -21.17 4.19 -1.80
CA ASP A 195 -21.31 4.45 -0.36
C ASP A 195 -20.84 3.32 0.56
N THR A 196 -20.49 2.18 0.03
CA THR A 196 -19.98 1.04 0.81
C THR A 196 -18.51 0.72 0.50
N GLY A 197 -17.85 1.53 -0.34
CA GLY A 197 -16.45 1.41 -0.67
C GLY A 197 -16.15 1.38 -2.17
N ASP A 198 -14.86 1.35 -2.49
CA ASP A 198 -14.35 1.16 -3.85
C ASP A 198 -14.26 -0.34 -4.15
N TRP A 199 -15.14 -0.80 -5.00
CA TRP A 199 -15.26 -2.21 -5.31
C TRP A 199 -14.59 -2.54 -6.65
N ASN A 200 -13.73 -3.53 -6.64
CA ASN A 200 -13.26 -4.21 -7.83
C ASN A 200 -14.08 -5.49 -8.04
N ILE A 201 -14.81 -5.60 -9.15
CA ILE A 201 -15.69 -6.72 -9.45
C ILE A 201 -15.34 -7.32 -10.79
N PHE A 202 -14.95 -8.58 -10.82
CA PHE A 202 -14.57 -9.32 -12.02
C PHE A 202 -15.79 -10.04 -12.57
N VAL A 203 -16.34 -9.49 -13.65
CA VAL A 203 -17.52 -10.04 -14.33
C VAL A 203 -17.06 -10.87 -15.53
N ASN A 204 -17.38 -12.16 -15.55
CA ASN A 204 -17.09 -13.03 -16.69
C ASN A 204 -17.74 -12.46 -17.96
N ALA A 205 -16.93 -12.15 -18.96
CA ALA A 205 -17.41 -11.56 -20.21
C ALA A 205 -18.17 -12.55 -21.10
N GLU A 206 -18.13 -13.85 -20.78
CA GLU A 206 -18.85 -14.89 -21.52
C GLU A 206 -20.29 -15.07 -21.06
N ASP A 207 -20.55 -15.09 -19.75
CA ASP A 207 -21.88 -15.41 -19.18
C ASP A 207 -22.40 -14.39 -18.15
N GLY A 208 -21.58 -13.44 -17.74
CA GLY A 208 -21.94 -12.41 -16.76
C GLY A 208 -21.94 -12.88 -15.31
N SER A 209 -21.40 -14.04 -15.01
CA SER A 209 -21.17 -14.50 -13.64
C SER A 209 -20.08 -13.66 -12.96
N ILE A 210 -20.18 -13.50 -11.65
CA ILE A 210 -19.14 -12.84 -10.87
C ILE A 210 -18.04 -13.85 -10.55
N VAL A 211 -16.85 -13.62 -11.09
CA VAL A 211 -15.66 -14.48 -10.87
C VAL A 211 -15.02 -14.15 -9.54
N ASN A 212 -14.86 -12.86 -9.25
CA ASN A 212 -14.26 -12.37 -8.01
C ASN A 212 -14.76 -10.96 -7.68
N LYS A 213 -14.72 -10.54 -6.42
CA LYS A 213 -14.98 -9.17 -5.98
C LYS A 213 -14.34 -8.86 -4.64
N PHE A 214 -13.85 -7.65 -4.46
CA PHE A 214 -13.28 -7.16 -3.20
C PHE A 214 -13.38 -5.64 -3.10
N ASN A 215 -13.26 -5.14 -1.87
CA ASN A 215 -13.15 -3.71 -1.58
C ASN A 215 -11.68 -3.30 -1.61
N ASN A 216 -11.34 -2.23 -2.31
CA ASN A 216 -9.96 -1.80 -2.59
C ASN A 216 -9.50 -0.61 -1.72
N THR A 217 -10.03 -0.44 -0.53
CA THR A 217 -9.73 0.70 0.35
C THR A 217 -8.62 0.39 1.34
N PRO A 218 -7.49 1.14 1.33
CA PRO A 218 -6.45 1.03 2.35
C PRO A 218 -6.91 1.60 3.70
N THR A 219 -6.76 0.84 4.78
CA THR A 219 -7.08 1.29 6.14
C THR A 219 -6.07 0.78 7.15
N LEU A 220 -5.61 1.65 8.06
CA LEU A 220 -4.86 1.24 9.24
C LEU A 220 -5.80 1.15 10.43
N THR A 221 -6.18 -0.07 10.81
CA THR A 221 -7.04 -0.31 11.96
C THR A 221 -6.32 -1.12 13.04
N ASN A 222 -6.63 -0.82 14.31
CA ASN A 222 -6.21 -1.67 15.41
C ASN A 222 -7.04 -2.95 15.40
N THR A 223 -6.45 -4.08 14.97
CA THR A 223 -7.11 -5.37 14.68
C THR A 223 -7.69 -6.11 15.90
N ARG A 224 -7.85 -5.45 17.06
CA ARG A 224 -8.60 -6.03 18.16
C ARG A 224 -10.10 -5.82 17.97
N ASP A 225 -10.66 -6.59 17.06
CA ASP A 225 -12.10 -6.83 16.89
C ASP A 225 -13.11 -5.76 17.29
N LYS A 226 -13.92 -5.33 16.32
CA LYS A 226 -15.37 -5.32 16.58
C LYS A 226 -16.14 -5.29 15.27
N LYS A 227 -17.18 -6.16 15.20
CA LYS A 227 -18.31 -6.02 14.31
C LYS A 227 -18.78 -4.57 14.30
N PHE A 228 -18.67 -3.92 13.16
CA PHE A 228 -19.32 -2.63 12.94
C PHE A 228 -20.82 -2.83 13.07
N THR A 229 -21.39 -2.37 14.17
CA THR A 229 -22.83 -2.15 14.26
C THR A 229 -23.11 -0.78 13.67
N SER A 230 -23.78 -0.75 12.53
CA SER A 230 -24.24 0.49 11.91
C SER A 230 -25.09 1.29 12.90
N THR A 231 -24.62 2.44 13.31
CA THR A 231 -25.42 3.39 14.07
C THR A 231 -26.32 4.18 13.12
N LYS A 232 -27.56 4.35 13.55
CA LYS A 232 -28.67 4.97 12.83
C LYS A 232 -28.32 6.31 12.18
N LYS A 233 -28.75 6.45 10.92
CA LYS A 233 -28.75 7.67 10.12
C LYS A 233 -29.47 8.85 10.78
N THR A 234 -28.84 10.01 10.72
CA THR A 234 -29.54 11.30 10.73
C THR A 234 -29.41 11.93 9.35
N ASN A 235 -30.51 11.95 8.61
CA ASN A 235 -30.60 12.63 7.32
C ASN A 235 -30.57 14.15 7.52
N THR A 236 -29.50 14.79 7.07
CA THR A 236 -29.47 16.25 6.94
C THR A 236 -29.41 16.58 5.46
N LYS A 237 -30.48 17.21 4.94
CA LYS A 237 -30.50 17.80 3.59
C LYS A 237 -29.46 18.91 3.49
N VAL A 238 -28.53 18.80 2.55
CA VAL A 238 -27.48 19.77 2.30
C VAL A 238 -27.81 20.58 1.04
N ASN A 239 -27.98 21.89 1.21
CA ASN A 239 -28.13 22.84 0.11
C ASN A 239 -26.77 23.06 -0.58
N LYS A 240 -26.77 23.04 -1.91
CA LYS A 240 -25.59 23.30 -2.75
C LYS A 240 -25.11 24.74 -2.63
N SER A 241 -23.90 24.96 -2.13
CA SER A 241 -23.11 26.15 -2.43
C SER A 241 -21.61 25.75 -2.50
N ASN A 242 -20.96 26.04 -3.63
CA ASN A 242 -19.55 25.81 -3.86
C ASN A 242 -18.73 26.87 -3.11
N ASN A 243 -18.02 26.50 -2.05
CA ASN A 243 -16.93 27.34 -1.53
C ASN A 243 -15.91 26.43 -0.81
N VAL A 244 -14.88 25.99 -1.55
CA VAL A 244 -13.60 25.61 -0.95
C VAL A 244 -12.99 26.90 -0.45
N VAL A 245 -12.82 27.05 0.85
CA VAL A 245 -12.16 28.26 1.41
C VAL A 245 -10.66 28.07 1.21
N ASP A 246 -10.13 28.55 0.08
CA ASP A 246 -8.69 28.77 -0.08
C ASP A 246 -8.28 29.96 0.79
N VAL A 247 -7.68 29.67 1.95
CA VAL A 247 -7.16 30.69 2.87
C VAL A 247 -5.80 31.12 2.37
N GLN A 248 -5.76 32.09 1.45
CA GLN A 248 -4.55 32.81 1.09
C GLN A 248 -4.26 33.87 2.19
N GLY A 249 -3.08 33.79 2.80
CA GLY A 249 -2.70 34.68 3.90
C GLY A 249 -1.18 34.72 4.11
N ASN A 250 -0.73 35.55 5.05
CA ASN A 250 0.69 35.69 5.38
C ASN A 250 1.14 34.54 6.30
N THR A 251 2.29 33.91 5.99
CA THR A 251 2.94 32.96 6.91
C THR A 251 3.53 33.73 8.10
N ILE A 252 3.19 33.28 9.30
CA ILE A 252 3.71 33.86 10.55
C ILE A 252 4.15 32.75 11.50
N LYS A 253 4.96 33.08 12.49
CA LYS A 253 5.34 32.16 13.57
C LYS A 253 4.30 32.21 14.69
N GLY A 254 4.02 31.03 15.25
CA GLY A 254 3.14 30.85 16.40
C GLY A 254 3.64 29.71 17.28
N LYS A 255 2.83 29.31 18.26
CA LYS A 255 3.13 28.20 19.18
C LYS A 255 2.03 27.17 19.16
N GLY A 256 2.42 25.90 19.27
CA GLY A 256 1.48 24.78 19.39
C GLY A 256 1.85 23.85 20.53
N LYS A 257 0.85 23.31 21.23
CA LYS A 257 1.04 22.28 22.26
C LYS A 257 0.95 20.90 21.61
N SER A 258 2.07 20.16 21.60
CA SER A 258 2.17 18.77 21.15
C SER A 258 2.12 17.83 22.34
N SER A 259 1.52 16.64 22.18
CA SER A 259 1.45 15.63 23.22
C SER A 259 2.82 15.04 23.59
N LEU A 260 3.77 15.00 22.67
CA LEU A 260 5.09 14.41 22.88
C LEU A 260 6.20 15.45 23.09
N ASN A 261 6.05 16.65 22.51
CA ASN A 261 7.12 17.64 22.47
C ASN A 261 6.84 18.88 23.31
N GLY A 262 5.71 18.94 24.03
CA GLY A 262 5.31 20.11 24.79
C GLY A 262 4.96 21.31 23.88
N ILE A 263 5.31 22.53 24.26
CA ILE A 263 5.08 23.72 23.44
C ILE A 263 6.21 23.87 22.44
N VAL A 264 5.85 23.95 21.16
CA VAL A 264 6.79 24.07 20.02
C VAL A 264 6.42 25.25 19.13
N ASP A 265 7.40 25.77 18.41
CA ASP A 265 7.17 26.77 17.38
C ASP A 265 6.58 26.14 16.12
N ILE A 266 5.57 26.79 15.53
CA ILE A 266 4.89 26.32 14.31
C ILE A 266 4.71 27.49 13.34
N ASP A 267 4.68 27.17 12.04
CA ASP A 267 4.30 28.13 11.00
C ASP A 267 2.77 28.11 10.85
N LEU A 268 2.18 29.29 10.78
CA LEU A 268 0.73 29.48 10.67
C LEU A 268 0.43 30.37 9.47
N THR A 269 -0.79 30.29 8.97
CA THR A 269 -1.31 31.28 8.03
C THR A 269 -2.22 32.26 8.77
N TYR A 270 -1.94 33.56 8.65
CA TYR A 270 -2.78 34.63 9.20
C TYR A 270 -3.62 35.25 8.10
N LYS A 271 -4.93 35.35 8.32
CA LYS A 271 -5.89 35.99 7.43
C LYS A 271 -7.10 36.49 8.21
N ASP A 272 -7.54 37.70 7.91
CA ASP A 272 -8.80 38.32 8.42
C ASP A 272 -8.96 38.22 9.94
N GLY A 273 -7.89 38.50 10.71
CA GLY A 273 -7.90 38.46 12.17
C GLY A 273 -7.79 37.07 12.78
N LYS A 274 -7.63 36.01 11.98
CA LYS A 274 -7.53 34.62 12.44
C LYS A 274 -6.23 33.94 12.03
N TYR A 275 -5.85 32.93 12.79
CA TYR A 275 -4.67 32.12 12.62
C TYR A 275 -5.11 30.69 12.29
N TYR A 276 -4.52 30.09 11.26
CA TYR A 276 -4.91 28.78 10.75
C TYR A 276 -3.75 27.81 10.83
N LEU A 277 -4.02 26.54 11.20
CA LEU A 277 -3.08 25.43 11.03
C LEU A 277 -3.01 25.05 9.55
N LYS A 278 -2.42 25.96 8.79
CA LYS A 278 -2.11 25.83 7.38
C LYS A 278 -0.66 26.26 7.15
N ASN A 279 0.13 25.44 6.45
CA ASN A 279 1.47 25.79 6.00
C ASN A 279 1.44 26.11 4.50
N SER A 280 1.51 27.39 4.17
CA SER A 280 1.46 27.84 2.77
C SER A 280 2.72 27.50 1.97
N ASN A 281 3.84 27.16 2.62
CA ASN A 281 5.08 26.75 1.94
C ASN A 281 5.10 25.27 1.55
N LYS A 282 4.27 24.45 2.23
CA LYS A 282 4.18 22.99 2.03
C LYS A 282 2.78 22.55 1.61
N ASP A 283 1.85 23.50 1.47
CA ASP A 283 0.42 23.26 1.21
C ASP A 283 -0.19 22.19 2.13
N ILE A 284 0.11 22.30 3.45
CA ILE A 284 -0.42 21.43 4.50
C ILE A 284 -1.65 22.08 5.13
N TYR A 285 -2.74 21.28 5.28
CA TYR A 285 -4.02 21.70 5.83
C TYR A 285 -4.52 20.70 6.86
N VAL A 286 -4.99 21.18 8.01
CA VAL A 286 -5.64 20.33 9.03
C VAL A 286 -7.09 20.75 9.19
N TYR A 287 -8.01 19.85 8.90
CA TYR A 287 -9.45 20.05 9.00
C TYR A 287 -10.02 19.24 10.17
N ASP A 288 -10.97 19.83 10.89
CA ASP A 288 -11.69 19.22 12.01
C ASP A 288 -13.07 18.73 11.55
N LEU A 289 -13.35 17.45 11.71
CA LEU A 289 -14.65 16.81 11.42
C LEU A 289 -15.61 16.84 12.60
N ASN A 290 -15.18 17.33 13.77
CA ASN A 290 -16.01 17.44 14.97
C ASN A 290 -16.67 16.10 15.35
N ASN A 291 -15.91 15.02 15.39
CA ASN A 291 -16.31 13.64 15.68
C ASN A 291 -17.35 13.04 14.70
N LYS A 292 -17.55 13.68 13.54
CA LYS A 292 -18.40 13.08 12.51
C LYS A 292 -17.66 11.96 11.82
N TYR A 293 -18.28 10.80 11.75
CA TYR A 293 -17.83 9.75 10.86
C TYR A 293 -18.19 10.14 9.42
N VAL A 294 -17.19 10.19 8.56
CA VAL A 294 -17.37 10.42 7.11
C VAL A 294 -17.05 9.12 6.40
N ASN A 295 -17.98 8.62 5.66
CA ASN A 295 -17.67 7.56 4.71
C ASN A 295 -17.23 8.25 3.42
N THR A 296 -15.93 8.15 3.10
CA THR A 296 -15.33 8.82 1.92
C THR A 296 -15.83 8.27 0.60
N PHE A 297 -16.36 7.04 0.62
CA PHE A 297 -16.98 6.40 -0.54
C PHE A 297 -18.36 6.95 -0.87
N THR A 298 -19.07 7.46 0.13
CA THR A 298 -20.46 7.95 -0.03
C THR A 298 -20.54 9.45 -0.09
N THR A 299 -19.55 10.13 0.49
CA THR A 299 -19.64 11.55 0.72
C THR A 299 -18.72 12.27 -0.24
N PRO A 300 -19.25 13.00 -1.23
CA PRO A 300 -18.42 13.77 -2.15
C PRO A 300 -17.46 14.67 -1.39
N ARG A 301 -16.20 14.78 -1.87
CA ARG A 301 -15.17 15.63 -1.26
C ARG A 301 -15.70 17.04 -0.89
N SER A 302 -16.50 17.65 -1.77
CA SER A 302 -17.12 18.96 -1.50
C SER A 302 -18.03 18.97 -0.27
N SER A 303 -18.71 17.85 0.01
CA SER A 303 -19.57 17.71 1.19
C SER A 303 -18.75 17.48 2.46
N ILE A 304 -17.65 16.72 2.37
CA ILE A 304 -16.71 16.52 3.47
C ILE A 304 -16.08 17.86 3.86
N LEU A 305 -15.59 18.63 2.89
CA LEU A 305 -15.03 19.98 3.13
C LEU A 305 -16.06 20.93 3.75
N LYS A 306 -17.34 20.84 3.39
CA LYS A 306 -18.41 21.62 4.02
C LYS A 306 -18.75 21.15 5.45
N ALA A 307 -18.59 19.86 5.72
CA ALA A 307 -18.87 19.28 7.03
C ALA A 307 -17.70 19.46 8.01
N SER A 308 -16.51 19.75 7.50
CA SER A 308 -15.29 20.01 8.25
C SER A 308 -15.00 21.52 8.34
N LYS A 309 -14.10 21.87 9.24
CA LYS A 309 -13.60 23.24 9.40
C LYS A 309 -12.08 23.23 9.42
N LEU A 310 -11.45 24.09 8.62
CA LEU A 310 -10.01 24.31 8.75
C LEU A 310 -9.71 24.81 10.16
N VAL A 311 -8.78 24.15 10.85
CA VAL A 311 -8.48 24.46 12.26
C VAL A 311 -7.94 25.88 12.39
N GLU A 312 -8.63 26.70 13.17
CA GLU A 312 -8.35 28.13 13.36
C GLU A 312 -8.33 28.52 14.83
N ASN A 313 -7.65 29.64 15.14
CA ASN A 313 -7.67 30.27 16.45
C ASN A 313 -7.66 31.79 16.31
N ASN A 314 -8.08 32.52 17.37
CA ASN A 314 -8.03 33.97 17.42
C ASN A 314 -6.66 34.53 17.84
N SER A 315 -5.74 33.67 18.28
CA SER A 315 -4.35 34.00 18.60
C SER A 315 -3.39 33.08 17.87
N SER A 316 -2.12 33.46 17.77
CA SER A 316 -1.04 32.63 17.22
C SER A 316 -0.61 31.49 18.16
N GLU A 317 -1.29 31.31 19.29
CA GLU A 317 -0.98 30.28 20.29
C GLU A 317 -2.04 29.17 20.30
N PHE A 318 -1.73 28.00 19.74
CA PHE A 318 -2.54 26.79 19.77
C PHE A 318 -2.10 25.88 20.93
N ILE A 319 -2.15 26.43 22.16
CA ILE A 319 -1.58 25.79 23.37
C ILE A 319 -2.62 25.14 24.29
N ASP A 320 -3.91 25.37 24.07
CA ASP A 320 -4.98 24.71 24.82
C ASP A 320 -5.06 23.21 24.49
N ASP A 321 -5.53 22.38 25.43
CA ASP A 321 -5.63 20.94 25.28
C ASP A 321 -6.49 20.52 24.06
N LYS A 322 -7.53 21.28 23.73
CA LYS A 322 -8.36 21.05 22.55
C LYS A 322 -7.61 21.12 21.20
N HIS A 323 -6.43 21.76 21.18
CA HIS A 323 -5.64 21.92 19.97
C HIS A 323 -4.56 20.83 19.80
N ILE A 324 -4.32 20.00 20.84
CA ILE A 324 -3.20 19.04 20.85
C ILE A 324 -3.26 18.11 19.63
N ILE A 325 -4.42 17.53 19.32
CA ILE A 325 -4.59 16.59 18.19
C ILE A 325 -4.28 17.28 16.86
N ALA A 326 -4.80 18.51 16.69
CA ALA A 326 -4.56 19.30 15.49
C ALA A 326 -3.08 19.69 15.33
N VAL A 327 -2.43 20.07 16.44
CA VAL A 327 -1.00 20.44 16.46
C VAL A 327 -0.12 19.22 16.17
N ASP A 328 -0.38 18.07 16.81
CA ASP A 328 0.36 16.84 16.53
C ASP A 328 0.24 16.43 15.07
N THR A 329 -0.98 16.47 14.52
CA THR A 329 -1.23 16.19 13.10
C THR A 329 -0.41 17.12 12.20
N TYR A 330 -0.50 18.41 12.46
CA TYR A 330 0.18 19.45 11.66
C TYR A 330 1.71 19.30 11.66
N ILE A 331 2.29 19.06 12.84
CA ILE A 331 3.74 18.88 13.00
C ILE A 331 4.19 17.59 12.29
N ASN A 332 3.46 16.49 12.48
CA ASN A 332 3.85 15.20 11.93
C ASN A 332 3.67 15.13 10.40
N LEU A 333 2.67 15.82 9.84
CA LEU A 333 2.59 16.05 8.39
C LEU A 333 3.79 16.84 7.87
N GLY A 334 4.18 17.91 8.60
CA GLY A 334 5.34 18.71 8.24
C GLY A 334 6.64 17.92 8.23
N LYS A 335 6.87 17.09 9.26
CA LYS A 335 8.05 16.20 9.36
C LYS A 335 8.04 15.14 8.24
N THR A 336 6.88 14.57 7.94
CA THR A 336 6.72 13.58 6.87
C THR A 336 7.02 14.20 5.51
N TYR A 337 6.45 15.37 5.21
CA TYR A 337 6.76 16.12 3.99
C TYR A 337 8.25 16.40 3.86
N ASP A 338 8.88 16.91 4.94
CA ASP A 338 10.30 17.23 4.95
C ASP A 338 11.18 16.00 4.74
N TYR A 339 10.82 14.86 5.30
CA TYR A 339 11.54 13.61 5.07
C TYR A 339 11.55 13.25 3.57
N TYR A 340 10.38 13.20 2.92
CA TYR A 340 10.28 12.91 1.50
C TYR A 340 11.02 13.94 0.64
N LYS A 341 10.92 15.22 0.98
CA LYS A 341 11.62 16.31 0.28
C LYS A 341 13.13 16.20 0.41
N ASN A 342 13.63 15.99 1.62
CA ASN A 342 15.07 16.02 1.90
C ASN A 342 15.77 14.72 1.48
N LYS A 343 15.11 13.55 1.63
CA LYS A 343 15.72 12.24 1.33
C LYS A 343 15.59 11.85 -0.14
N PHE A 344 14.49 12.26 -0.79
CA PHE A 344 14.16 11.82 -2.15
C PHE A 344 13.94 12.99 -3.13
N ASN A 345 14.13 14.23 -2.69
CA ASN A 345 13.79 15.45 -3.46
C ASN A 345 12.33 15.44 -3.96
N ARG A 346 11.44 14.72 -3.26
CA ARG A 346 10.03 14.60 -3.63
C ARG A 346 9.24 15.81 -3.19
N ASN A 347 8.49 16.40 -4.11
CA ASN A 347 7.62 17.55 -3.84
C ASN A 347 6.18 17.06 -3.58
N SER A 348 5.86 16.82 -2.30
CA SER A 348 4.55 16.33 -1.85
C SER A 348 4.22 14.90 -2.33
N ILE A 349 2.94 14.49 -2.17
CA ILE A 349 2.43 13.14 -2.45
C ILE A 349 2.55 12.75 -3.93
N ASP A 350 2.32 13.68 -4.84
CA ASP A 350 2.33 13.44 -6.29
C ASP A 350 3.63 13.88 -6.98
N ASN A 351 4.63 14.31 -6.20
CA ASN A 351 5.88 14.90 -6.70
C ASN A 351 5.68 16.17 -7.56
N LYS A 352 4.52 16.83 -7.46
CA LYS A 352 4.15 18.05 -8.20
C LYS A 352 3.62 19.17 -7.33
N GLY A 353 3.57 18.97 -6.00
CA GLY A 353 3.08 19.96 -5.03
C GLY A 353 1.59 19.81 -4.71
N MET A 354 1.04 18.60 -4.76
CA MET A 354 -0.31 18.30 -4.31
C MET A 354 -0.50 18.76 -2.85
N ASN A 355 -1.65 19.33 -2.52
CA ASN A 355 -2.02 19.66 -1.15
C ASN A 355 -1.95 18.41 -0.25
N VAL A 356 -1.38 18.59 0.94
CA VAL A 356 -1.35 17.57 1.99
C VAL A 356 -2.42 17.89 3.01
N GLU A 357 -3.49 17.11 3.02
CA GLU A 357 -4.64 17.39 3.86
C GLU A 357 -4.88 16.23 4.82
N ALA A 358 -5.19 16.57 6.07
CA ALA A 358 -5.65 15.62 7.06
C ALA A 358 -6.92 16.10 7.73
N PHE A 359 -7.86 15.19 7.92
CA PHE A 359 -9.13 15.39 8.61
C PHE A 359 -9.05 14.67 9.95
N ILE A 360 -9.03 15.44 11.05
CA ILE A 360 -8.97 14.95 12.43
C ILE A 360 -10.36 14.79 13.02
N HIS A 361 -10.44 14.16 14.19
CA HIS A 361 -11.69 13.86 14.88
C HIS A 361 -12.65 13.07 13.98
N HIS A 362 -12.11 12.08 13.22
CA HIS A 362 -12.89 11.22 12.36
C HIS A 362 -13.61 10.16 13.18
N GLY A 363 -14.92 10.31 13.34
CA GLY A 363 -15.76 9.41 14.11
C GLY A 363 -15.54 9.47 15.62
N GLU A 364 -16.58 9.09 16.38
CA GLU A 364 -16.50 9.03 17.83
C GLU A 364 -15.77 7.75 18.27
N LYS A 365 -14.68 7.89 19.05
CA LYS A 365 -13.84 6.76 19.51
C LYS A 365 -13.30 5.86 18.40
N TYR A 366 -13.07 6.43 17.24
CA TYR A 366 -12.49 5.69 16.11
C TYR A 366 -10.99 5.49 16.34
N ALA A 367 -10.59 4.21 16.46
CA ALA A 367 -9.20 3.80 16.70
C ALA A 367 -8.51 3.40 15.39
N GLY A 368 -8.57 4.26 14.38
CA GLY A 368 -8.01 4.03 13.05
C GLY A 368 -7.47 5.29 12.42
N ALA A 369 -6.62 5.09 11.42
CA ALA A 369 -6.18 6.06 10.45
C ALA A 369 -6.38 5.46 9.07
N GLU A 370 -6.62 6.29 8.06
CA GLU A 370 -6.77 5.83 6.67
C GLU A 370 -6.35 6.91 5.67
N TRP A 371 -5.73 6.49 4.60
CA TRP A 371 -5.60 7.25 3.38
C TRP A 371 -6.81 7.00 2.49
N SER A 372 -7.60 8.02 2.21
CA SER A 372 -8.72 7.91 1.27
C SER A 372 -8.29 8.33 -0.13
N GLU A 373 -8.39 7.41 -1.08
CA GLU A 373 -8.08 7.68 -2.50
C GLU A 373 -9.06 8.68 -3.12
N ASP A 374 -10.36 8.55 -2.81
CA ASP A 374 -11.41 9.44 -3.32
C ASP A 374 -11.28 10.86 -2.79
N LEU A 375 -10.91 10.97 -1.52
CA LEU A 375 -10.66 12.26 -0.89
C LEU A 375 -9.29 12.82 -1.29
N GLY A 376 -8.32 11.96 -1.57
CA GLY A 376 -6.91 12.32 -1.78
C GLY A 376 -6.28 12.87 -0.50
N SER A 377 -6.71 12.40 0.66
CA SER A 377 -6.39 12.95 1.98
C SER A 377 -6.44 11.88 3.07
N MET A 378 -5.94 12.20 4.25
CA MET A 378 -5.95 11.31 5.42
C MET A 378 -7.15 11.59 6.31
N LEU A 379 -7.73 10.52 6.89
CA LEU A 379 -8.70 10.61 7.98
C LEU A 379 -8.10 9.99 9.24
N LEU A 380 -8.10 10.72 10.33
CA LEU A 380 -7.42 10.37 11.57
C LEU A 380 -8.39 10.36 12.75
N GLY A 381 -8.52 9.19 13.39
CA GLY A 381 -9.35 9.02 14.58
C GLY A 381 -8.63 9.39 15.87
N ASP A 382 -9.43 9.68 16.90
CA ASP A 382 -8.95 10.08 18.22
C ASP A 382 -8.54 8.90 19.10
N GLY A 383 -8.66 7.67 18.58
CA GLY A 383 -8.50 6.47 19.36
C GLY A 383 -9.73 6.13 20.20
N ASP A 384 -9.76 4.93 20.76
CA ASP A 384 -10.86 4.47 21.62
C ASP A 384 -10.67 4.86 23.11
N GLY A 385 -9.53 5.46 23.43
CA GLY A 385 -9.16 5.85 24.79
C GLY A 385 -8.75 4.68 25.70
N ARG A 386 -8.97 3.43 25.26
CA ARG A 386 -8.64 2.20 25.98
C ARG A 386 -7.35 1.57 25.46
N ASP A 387 -7.31 1.23 24.17
CA ASP A 387 -6.18 0.55 23.52
C ASP A 387 -5.32 1.53 22.73
N SER A 388 -5.88 2.68 22.35
CA SER A 388 -5.18 3.74 21.62
C SER A 388 -5.59 5.14 22.04
N SER A 389 -4.68 6.09 21.88
CA SER A 389 -4.94 7.53 21.82
C SER A 389 -5.11 7.97 20.36
N HIS A 390 -5.20 9.28 20.10
CA HIS A 390 -5.30 9.79 18.73
C HIS A 390 -4.15 9.32 17.84
N MET A 391 -4.49 8.89 16.64
CA MET A 391 -3.57 8.26 15.69
C MET A 391 -2.45 9.19 15.25
N SER A 392 -2.75 10.48 15.08
CA SER A 392 -1.77 11.48 14.65
C SER A 392 -0.68 11.80 15.69
N LYS A 393 -0.77 11.29 16.92
CA LYS A 393 0.31 11.35 17.91
C LYS A 393 1.56 10.61 17.43
N ALA A 394 1.38 9.50 16.72
CA ALA A 394 2.43 8.66 16.19
C ALA A 394 2.91 9.17 14.82
N LEU A 395 4.14 9.65 14.75
CA LEU A 395 4.74 10.16 13.51
C LEU A 395 4.81 9.09 12.41
N ASP A 396 5.10 7.85 12.79
CA ASP A 396 5.14 6.69 11.89
C ASP A 396 3.77 6.35 11.29
N VAL A 397 2.67 6.56 12.03
CA VAL A 397 1.30 6.38 11.52
C VAL A 397 0.98 7.45 10.47
N VAL A 398 1.29 8.71 10.74
CA VAL A 398 1.11 9.80 9.76
C VAL A 398 1.96 9.57 8.52
N GLY A 399 3.21 9.09 8.71
CA GLY A 399 4.11 8.71 7.62
C GLY A 399 3.59 7.53 6.80
N HIS A 400 2.96 6.56 7.44
CA HIS A 400 2.32 5.39 6.80
C HIS A 400 1.17 5.84 5.88
N GLU A 401 0.23 6.63 6.38
CA GLU A 401 -0.90 7.11 5.58
C GLU A 401 -0.46 7.99 4.41
N PHE A 402 0.52 8.87 4.62
CA PHE A 402 1.12 9.66 3.54
C PHE A 402 1.71 8.76 2.44
N SER A 403 2.32 7.65 2.84
CA SER A 403 2.99 6.71 1.91
C SER A 403 2.01 5.92 1.06
N HIS A 404 0.79 5.64 1.52
CA HIS A 404 -0.29 5.12 0.67
C HIS A 404 -0.59 6.09 -0.48
N GLY A 405 -0.66 7.38 -0.18
CA GLY A 405 -0.81 8.42 -1.21
C GLY A 405 0.33 8.42 -2.23
N VAL A 406 1.58 8.25 -1.77
CA VAL A 406 2.75 8.11 -2.66
C VAL A 406 2.63 6.87 -3.53
N THR A 407 2.32 5.70 -2.95
CA THR A 407 2.12 4.44 -3.69
C THR A 407 1.03 4.59 -4.76
N ARG A 408 -0.08 5.26 -4.44
CA ARG A 408 -1.16 5.54 -5.39
C ARG A 408 -0.69 6.34 -6.60
N LYS A 409 0.22 7.29 -6.42
CA LYS A 409 0.74 8.14 -7.51
C LYS A 409 1.85 7.49 -8.32
N GLU A 410 2.55 6.50 -7.77
CA GLU A 410 3.71 5.85 -8.39
C GLU A 410 3.39 4.46 -8.94
N SER A 411 3.54 3.42 -8.15
CA SER A 411 3.30 2.03 -8.58
C SER A 411 1.83 1.69 -8.70
N ASN A 412 0.98 2.36 -7.92
CA ASN A 412 -0.46 2.09 -7.84
C ASN A 412 -0.76 0.62 -7.48
N LEU A 413 0.04 0.05 -6.55
CA LEU A 413 -0.16 -1.33 -6.06
C LEU A 413 -1.61 -1.58 -5.69
N LYS A 414 -2.22 -2.60 -6.29
CA LYS A 414 -3.59 -3.01 -5.97
C LYS A 414 -3.67 -3.47 -4.53
N TYR A 415 -4.71 -3.02 -3.84
CA TYR A 415 -4.86 -3.28 -2.41
C TYR A 415 -5.51 -4.65 -2.16
N GLU A 416 -4.83 -5.70 -2.66
CA GLU A 416 -5.26 -7.09 -2.55
C GLU A 416 -4.07 -8.06 -2.46
N ASN A 417 -4.21 -9.15 -1.71
CA ASN A 417 -3.22 -10.25 -1.64
C ASN A 417 -1.78 -9.75 -1.43
N GLU A 418 -0.79 -10.29 -2.18
CA GLU A 418 0.61 -9.90 -2.05
C GLU A 418 0.89 -8.45 -2.46
N SER A 419 0.22 -7.93 -3.50
CA SER A 419 0.39 -6.54 -3.92
C SER A 419 -0.12 -5.55 -2.86
N GLY A 420 -1.26 -5.86 -2.23
CA GLY A 420 -1.79 -5.08 -1.13
C GLY A 420 -0.95 -5.20 0.15
N ALA A 421 -0.45 -6.41 0.45
CA ALA A 421 0.49 -6.61 1.56
C ALA A 421 1.82 -5.86 1.34
N LEU A 422 2.27 -5.74 0.10
CA LEU A 422 3.44 -4.92 -0.26
C LEU A 422 3.15 -3.41 -0.13
N ASN A 423 1.94 -2.96 -0.47
CA ASN A 423 1.49 -1.58 -0.25
C ASN A 423 1.50 -1.23 1.24
N GLU A 424 0.96 -2.10 2.10
CA GLU A 424 1.01 -1.97 3.55
C GLU A 424 2.45 -1.93 4.07
N SER A 425 3.28 -2.89 3.62
CA SER A 425 4.67 -2.95 4.06
C SER A 425 5.48 -1.74 3.61
N PHE A 426 5.28 -1.23 2.39
CA PHE A 426 5.93 0.00 1.94
C PHE A 426 5.58 1.18 2.85
N SER A 427 4.30 1.30 3.22
CA SER A 427 3.82 2.36 4.11
C SER A 427 4.43 2.23 5.52
N ASP A 428 4.53 1.01 6.06
CA ASP A 428 5.20 0.73 7.33
C ASP A 428 6.70 1.08 7.29
N ILE A 429 7.40 0.67 6.24
CA ILE A 429 8.83 0.92 6.02
C ILE A 429 9.11 2.43 6.01
N MET A 430 8.29 3.18 5.29
CA MET A 430 8.44 4.63 5.22
C MET A 430 8.11 5.29 6.56
N GLY A 431 7.02 4.88 7.23
CA GLY A 431 6.67 5.36 8.58
C GLY A 431 7.80 5.16 9.58
N ILE A 432 8.38 3.95 9.63
CA ILE A 432 9.52 3.62 10.49
C ILE A 432 10.77 4.45 10.16
N ALA A 433 11.07 4.66 8.89
CA ALA A 433 12.22 5.46 8.48
C ALA A 433 12.02 6.96 8.83
N ILE A 434 10.81 7.48 8.68
CA ILE A 434 10.44 8.85 9.06
C ILE A 434 10.57 9.05 10.56
N LYS A 435 10.10 8.09 11.37
CA LYS A 435 10.23 8.11 12.83
C LYS A 435 11.70 7.99 13.26
N GLY A 436 12.48 7.13 12.61
CA GLY A 436 13.93 6.98 12.76
C GLY A 436 14.40 6.22 14.01
N THR A 437 13.54 5.91 14.98
CA THR A 437 13.91 5.29 16.26
C THR A 437 14.04 3.77 16.16
N ASN A 438 12.99 3.02 16.45
CA ASN A 438 12.95 1.56 16.45
C ASN A 438 12.10 1.02 15.29
N PHE A 439 11.80 -0.28 15.28
CA PHE A 439 11.02 -0.96 14.24
C PHE A 439 9.59 -1.31 14.68
N LYS A 440 9.04 -0.59 15.65
CA LYS A 440 7.65 -0.74 16.10
C LYS A 440 6.80 0.41 15.58
N LEU A 441 5.75 0.10 14.82
CA LEU A 441 4.81 1.07 14.28
C LEU A 441 3.73 1.42 15.30
N GLY A 442 3.40 2.70 15.45
CA GLY A 442 2.27 3.18 16.23
C GLY A 442 2.41 3.04 17.74
N GLU A 443 3.64 2.87 18.27
CA GLU A 443 3.82 2.74 19.72
C GLU A 443 3.43 4.02 20.47
N ASP A 444 3.65 5.19 19.88
CA ASP A 444 3.34 6.49 20.51
C ASP A 444 1.84 6.71 20.74
N CYS A 445 0.99 6.12 19.91
CA CYS A 445 -0.46 6.18 20.08
C CYS A 445 -1.05 4.96 20.80
N TRP A 446 -0.24 3.93 21.11
CA TRP A 446 -0.69 2.72 21.79
C TRP A 446 -0.92 2.95 23.30
N LYS A 447 -1.88 2.21 23.86
CA LYS A 447 -2.15 2.14 25.32
C LYS A 447 -2.41 0.68 25.71
N PRO A 448 -1.98 0.19 26.89
CA PRO A 448 -1.04 0.85 27.81
C PRO A 448 0.37 0.92 27.21
N ASN A 449 1.18 1.84 27.73
CA ASN A 449 2.60 1.96 27.34
C ASN A 449 3.39 0.79 27.97
N THR A 450 3.59 -0.28 27.23
CA THR A 450 4.30 -1.50 27.61
C THR A 450 5.42 -1.80 26.62
N GLU A 451 6.33 -2.70 26.96
CA GLU A 451 7.36 -3.19 26.02
C GLU A 451 6.75 -3.81 24.74
N GLU A 452 5.49 -4.26 24.84
CA GLU A 452 4.72 -4.79 23.71
C GLU A 452 3.90 -3.70 22.99
N ALA A 453 4.12 -2.40 23.28
CA ALA A 453 3.39 -1.32 22.61
C ALA A 453 3.63 -1.33 21.10
N GLY A 454 2.61 -0.89 20.36
CA GLY A 454 2.66 -0.74 18.90
C GLY A 454 1.64 -1.59 18.16
N ILE A 455 1.27 -1.12 16.98
CA ILE A 455 0.32 -1.78 16.07
C ILE A 455 1.00 -2.96 15.37
N ARG A 456 2.24 -2.76 14.91
CA ARG A 456 3.07 -3.77 14.23
C ARG A 456 4.51 -3.74 14.76
N ASP A 457 5.22 -4.88 14.66
CA ASP A 457 6.63 -5.02 15.01
C ASP A 457 7.36 -5.64 13.81
N MET A 458 8.18 -4.86 13.09
CA MET A 458 8.88 -5.34 11.90
C MET A 458 10.05 -6.28 12.25
N GLN A 459 10.60 -6.16 13.47
CA GLN A 459 11.67 -7.04 13.95
C GLN A 459 11.14 -8.43 14.26
N ASP A 460 9.97 -8.51 14.87
CA ASP A 460 9.29 -9.77 15.17
C ASP A 460 7.78 -9.64 14.93
N PRO A 461 7.34 -9.78 13.66
CA PRO A 461 5.93 -9.66 13.30
C PRO A 461 5.02 -10.62 14.06
N SER A 462 5.55 -11.76 14.52
CA SER A 462 4.77 -12.78 15.24
C SER A 462 4.21 -12.26 16.57
N LYS A 463 4.86 -11.29 17.22
CA LYS A 463 4.36 -10.62 18.44
C LYS A 463 3.03 -9.90 18.20
N ARG A 464 2.73 -9.57 16.96
CA ARG A 464 1.47 -8.93 16.52
C ARG A 464 0.60 -9.84 15.67
N GLY A 465 0.86 -11.15 15.69
CA GLY A 465 0.08 -12.15 14.98
C GLY A 465 0.29 -12.16 13.46
N GLN A 466 1.29 -11.43 12.95
CA GLN A 466 1.64 -11.41 11.53
C GLN A 466 2.67 -12.50 11.22
N PRO A 467 2.65 -13.13 10.03
CA PRO A 467 3.70 -14.02 9.58
C PRO A 467 5.00 -13.24 9.30
N SER A 468 6.15 -13.84 9.62
CA SER A 468 7.48 -13.31 9.31
C SER A 468 8.18 -14.08 8.19
N HIS A 469 7.53 -15.11 7.62
CA HIS A 469 8.14 -16.01 6.62
C HIS A 469 7.07 -16.55 5.66
N MET A 470 7.42 -16.74 4.38
CA MET A 470 6.52 -17.21 3.32
C MET A 470 5.85 -18.57 3.61
N LYS A 471 6.50 -19.48 4.37
CA LYS A 471 5.88 -20.74 4.79
C LYS A 471 4.61 -20.54 5.63
N ASP A 472 4.52 -19.40 6.31
CA ASP A 472 3.42 -19.00 7.18
C ASP A 472 2.46 -18.01 6.51
N TYR A 473 2.65 -17.74 5.20
CA TYR A 473 1.76 -16.89 4.41
C TYR A 473 0.33 -17.39 4.54
N ARG A 474 -0.59 -16.49 4.86
CA ARG A 474 -2.00 -16.83 5.03
C ARG A 474 -2.77 -16.47 3.77
N SER A 475 -3.06 -17.48 2.96
CA SER A 475 -4.02 -17.32 1.87
C SER A 475 -5.41 -17.14 2.48
N MET A 476 -5.96 -15.95 2.33
CA MET A 476 -7.27 -15.59 2.86
C MET A 476 -8.24 -15.31 1.72
N ASP A 477 -9.53 -15.51 2.01
CA ASP A 477 -10.58 -15.02 1.11
C ASP A 477 -10.47 -13.49 1.03
N ILE A 478 -10.58 -12.97 -0.19
CA ILE A 478 -10.46 -11.54 -0.48
C ILE A 478 -11.45 -10.67 0.33
N ARG A 479 -12.55 -11.24 0.78
CA ARG A 479 -13.54 -10.57 1.65
C ARG A 479 -13.03 -10.27 3.07
N TYR A 480 -11.91 -10.87 3.45
CA TYR A 480 -11.29 -10.68 4.75
C TYR A 480 -9.92 -10.04 4.56
N ASP A 481 -9.77 -8.81 5.05
CA ASP A 481 -8.52 -8.06 4.98
C ASP A 481 -7.93 -8.02 3.54
N ASN A 482 -8.81 -7.90 2.52
CA ASN A 482 -8.43 -7.90 1.10
C ASN A 482 -7.45 -9.03 0.70
N GLY A 483 -7.66 -10.23 1.25
CA GLY A 483 -6.76 -11.36 1.06
C GLY A 483 -5.58 -11.39 2.05
N GLY A 484 -5.70 -10.67 3.18
CA GLY A 484 -4.70 -10.64 4.25
C GLY A 484 -3.62 -9.59 4.06
N VAL A 485 -3.96 -8.41 3.55
CA VAL A 485 -2.98 -7.35 3.24
C VAL A 485 -2.25 -6.86 4.49
N HIS A 486 -2.99 -6.54 5.57
CA HIS A 486 -2.38 -6.13 6.84
C HIS A 486 -1.66 -7.27 7.56
N LEU A 487 -2.11 -8.49 7.32
CA LEU A 487 -1.53 -9.66 7.96
C LEU A 487 -0.21 -10.06 7.30
N ASN A 488 -0.22 -10.29 5.98
CA ASN A 488 0.93 -10.80 5.23
C ASN A 488 2.01 -9.73 4.97
N SER A 489 1.72 -8.44 5.20
CA SER A 489 2.73 -7.37 5.19
C SER A 489 3.89 -7.65 6.14
N GLY A 490 3.66 -8.41 7.23
CA GLY A 490 4.69 -8.81 8.17
C GLY A 490 5.89 -9.52 7.54
N ILE A 491 5.69 -10.25 6.45
CA ILE A 491 6.78 -10.98 5.74
C ILE A 491 7.77 -9.98 5.13
N ILE A 492 7.28 -8.98 4.40
CA ILE A 492 8.13 -7.95 3.78
C ILE A 492 8.66 -6.98 4.83
N ASN A 493 7.88 -6.66 5.87
CA ASN A 493 8.33 -5.88 7.02
C ASN A 493 9.56 -6.52 7.67
N HIS A 494 9.51 -7.85 7.87
CA HIS A 494 10.64 -8.57 8.44
C HIS A 494 11.86 -8.58 7.50
N ALA A 495 11.66 -8.73 6.19
CA ALA A 495 12.75 -8.60 5.21
C ALA A 495 13.38 -7.19 5.25
N ALA A 496 12.58 -6.13 5.33
CA ALA A 496 13.05 -4.76 5.44
C ALA A 496 13.85 -4.52 6.74
N TYR A 497 13.37 -5.03 7.88
CA TYR A 497 14.14 -5.02 9.13
C TYR A 497 15.51 -5.70 8.94
N LEU A 498 15.54 -6.90 8.36
CA LEU A 498 16.79 -7.64 8.13
C LEU A 498 17.75 -6.91 7.20
N ILE A 499 17.26 -6.15 6.23
CA ILE A 499 18.06 -5.29 5.36
C ILE A 499 18.71 -4.18 6.20
N ALA A 500 17.92 -3.44 6.98
CA ALA A 500 18.42 -2.34 7.80
C ALA A 500 19.42 -2.84 8.87
N ASP A 501 19.10 -3.92 9.57
CA ASP A 501 19.97 -4.58 10.57
C ASP A 501 21.30 -5.06 9.93
N GLY A 502 21.22 -5.66 8.73
CA GLY A 502 22.42 -6.08 8.00
C GLY A 502 23.31 -4.91 7.58
N ILE A 503 22.72 -3.79 7.18
CA ILE A 503 23.46 -2.56 6.83
C ILE A 503 24.07 -1.93 8.09
N GLU A 504 23.33 -1.87 9.20
CA GLU A 504 23.80 -1.33 10.48
C GLU A 504 25.01 -2.11 11.01
N LYS A 505 25.01 -3.44 10.88
CA LYS A 505 26.14 -4.31 11.23
C LYS A 505 27.42 -4.06 10.42
N LEU A 506 27.35 -3.32 9.32
CA LEU A 506 28.52 -2.81 8.60
C LEU A 506 29.07 -1.50 9.20
N GLY A 507 28.50 -0.98 10.30
CA GLY A 507 28.86 0.29 10.90
C GLY A 507 28.21 1.52 10.23
N VAL A 508 27.09 1.33 9.54
CA VAL A 508 26.38 2.40 8.82
C VAL A 508 25.20 2.90 9.67
N GLU A 509 25.30 4.11 10.21
CA GLU A 509 24.32 4.69 11.15
C GLU A 509 22.95 4.97 10.51
N ASN A 510 22.89 5.31 9.21
CA ASN A 510 21.66 5.67 8.51
C ASN A 510 21.01 4.48 7.78
N SER A 511 21.10 3.28 8.35
CA SER A 511 20.61 2.02 7.75
C SER A 511 19.13 2.07 7.37
N LYS A 512 18.28 2.72 8.18
CA LYS A 512 16.84 2.90 7.89
C LYS A 512 16.59 3.80 6.68
N ASP A 513 17.38 4.86 6.51
CA ASP A 513 17.28 5.73 5.32
C ASP A 513 17.68 4.98 4.05
N ILE A 514 18.71 4.14 4.13
CA ILE A 514 19.14 3.31 3.00
C ILE A 514 18.07 2.28 2.67
N MET A 515 17.52 1.59 3.67
CA MET A 515 16.37 0.69 3.50
C MET A 515 15.21 1.42 2.80
N ALA A 516 14.79 2.57 3.34
CA ALA A 516 13.70 3.37 2.76
C ALA A 516 14.00 3.80 1.32
N LYS A 517 15.25 4.18 1.00
CA LYS A 517 15.66 4.56 -0.36
C LYS A 517 15.54 3.40 -1.35
N LEU A 518 15.87 2.18 -0.94
CA LEU A 518 15.71 1.00 -1.79
C LEU A 518 14.24 0.77 -2.15
N PHE A 519 13.37 0.75 -1.15
CA PHE A 519 11.94 0.53 -1.34
C PHE A 519 11.26 1.69 -2.08
N TYR A 520 11.59 2.94 -1.75
CA TYR A 520 11.09 4.11 -2.46
C TYR A 520 11.48 4.09 -3.94
N THR A 521 12.75 3.78 -4.25
CA THR A 521 13.22 3.69 -5.64
C THR A 521 12.50 2.58 -6.40
N ALA A 522 12.29 1.42 -5.77
CA ALA A 522 11.52 0.32 -6.36
C ALA A 522 10.07 0.72 -6.62
N ASN A 523 9.40 1.36 -5.65
CA ASN A 523 8.02 1.83 -5.79
C ASN A 523 7.86 2.85 -6.94
N CYS A 524 8.81 3.77 -7.08
CA CYS A 524 8.74 4.80 -8.13
C CYS A 524 9.05 4.26 -9.53
N TYR A 525 10.00 3.32 -9.68
CA TYR A 525 10.57 3.02 -10.99
C TYR A 525 10.41 1.57 -11.45
N GLU A 526 10.26 0.60 -10.52
CA GLU A 526 10.23 -0.82 -10.88
C GLU A 526 8.87 -1.48 -10.66
N TRP A 527 8.16 -1.09 -9.60
CA TRP A 527 6.89 -1.71 -9.25
C TRP A 527 5.75 -1.22 -10.14
N ASP A 528 4.73 -2.05 -10.22
CA ASP A 528 3.46 -1.81 -10.88
C ASP A 528 2.30 -2.30 -10.01
N GLU A 529 1.07 -2.10 -10.45
CA GLU A 529 -0.16 -2.42 -9.72
C GLU A 529 -0.23 -3.85 -9.18
N THR A 530 0.53 -4.77 -9.76
CA THR A 530 0.43 -6.21 -9.50
C THR A 530 1.73 -6.83 -8.98
N THR A 531 2.69 -6.00 -8.60
CA THR A 531 3.96 -6.47 -8.06
C THR A 531 3.73 -7.33 -6.82
N ASN A 532 4.19 -8.59 -6.89
CA ASN A 532 4.16 -9.56 -5.81
C ASN A 532 5.49 -9.62 -5.05
N PHE A 533 5.60 -10.44 -4.03
CA PHE A 533 6.79 -10.55 -3.19
C PHE A 533 8.03 -11.05 -3.93
N SER A 534 7.86 -11.99 -4.87
CA SER A 534 8.97 -12.50 -5.69
C SER A 534 9.52 -11.41 -6.63
N LYS A 535 8.64 -10.64 -7.27
CA LYS A 535 9.05 -9.50 -8.09
C LYS A 535 9.69 -8.40 -7.23
N CYS A 536 9.14 -8.12 -6.05
CA CYS A 536 9.71 -7.17 -5.09
C CYS A 536 11.18 -7.52 -4.76
N ARG A 537 11.49 -8.80 -4.46
CA ARG A 537 12.85 -9.27 -4.24
C ARG A 537 13.78 -8.93 -5.42
N ASN A 538 13.36 -9.30 -6.62
CA ASN A 538 14.17 -9.10 -7.82
C ASN A 538 14.41 -7.61 -8.09
N ASP A 539 13.39 -6.79 -7.92
CA ASP A 539 13.45 -5.34 -8.12
C ASP A 539 14.37 -4.67 -7.10
N LEU A 540 14.29 -5.06 -5.81
CA LEU A 540 15.16 -4.52 -4.77
C LEU A 540 16.62 -4.90 -4.98
N ILE A 541 16.92 -6.13 -5.41
CA ILE A 541 18.28 -6.53 -5.79
C ILE A 541 18.77 -5.66 -6.95
N LYS A 542 17.97 -5.48 -7.99
CA LYS A 542 18.26 -4.62 -9.13
C LYS A 542 18.50 -3.17 -8.72
N VAL A 543 17.60 -2.60 -7.92
CA VAL A 543 17.73 -1.24 -7.38
C VAL A 543 19.01 -1.10 -6.57
N THR A 544 19.32 -2.08 -5.71
CA THR A 544 20.54 -2.07 -4.89
C THR A 544 21.80 -2.05 -5.74
N LYS A 545 21.86 -2.89 -6.76
CA LYS A 545 22.98 -2.91 -7.73
C LYS A 545 23.11 -1.58 -8.47
N ASN A 546 21.98 -1.01 -8.89
CA ASN A 546 21.95 0.27 -9.59
C ASN A 546 22.44 1.42 -8.71
N LEU A 547 22.08 1.44 -7.42
CA LEU A 547 22.45 2.53 -6.50
C LEU A 547 23.87 2.39 -5.96
N TYR A 548 24.30 1.16 -5.65
CA TYR A 548 25.53 0.91 -4.88
C TYR A 548 26.58 0.06 -5.60
N GLY A 549 26.27 -0.42 -6.81
CA GLY A 549 27.17 -1.27 -7.62
C GLY A 549 26.91 -2.78 -7.45
N GLU A 550 27.25 -3.54 -8.50
CA GLU A 550 26.99 -4.99 -8.61
C GLU A 550 27.60 -5.81 -7.45
N ASN A 551 28.81 -5.45 -7.02
CA ASN A 551 29.56 -6.15 -5.98
C ASN A 551 29.41 -5.53 -4.59
N SER A 552 28.44 -4.65 -4.40
CA SER A 552 28.18 -4.03 -3.10
C SER A 552 27.77 -5.08 -2.06
N LYS A 553 28.27 -4.95 -0.83
CA LYS A 553 27.81 -5.75 0.31
C LYS A 553 26.31 -5.61 0.55
N TYR A 554 25.70 -4.49 0.14
CA TYR A 554 24.26 -4.27 0.27
C TYR A 554 23.47 -5.23 -0.62
N VAL A 555 23.96 -5.61 -1.79
CA VAL A 555 23.31 -6.61 -2.65
C VAL A 555 23.18 -7.94 -1.92
N GLN A 556 24.28 -8.42 -1.31
CA GLN A 556 24.28 -9.66 -0.54
C GLN A 556 23.33 -9.58 0.68
N ILE A 557 23.26 -8.41 1.35
CA ILE A 557 22.35 -8.20 2.48
C ILE A 557 20.90 -8.32 2.03
N VAL A 558 20.53 -7.68 0.91
CA VAL A 558 19.17 -7.76 0.35
C VAL A 558 18.83 -9.18 -0.05
N GLU A 559 19.69 -9.88 -0.78
CA GLU A 559 19.50 -11.29 -1.16
C GLU A 559 19.26 -12.18 0.07
N ASN A 560 20.13 -12.08 1.06
CA ASN A 560 20.06 -12.86 2.31
C ASN A 560 18.80 -12.54 3.13
N ALA A 561 18.35 -11.28 3.15
CA ALA A 561 17.15 -10.88 3.88
C ALA A 561 15.90 -11.56 3.28
N PHE A 562 15.76 -11.54 1.96
CA PHE A 562 14.65 -12.20 1.28
C PHE A 562 14.72 -13.72 1.39
N ASP A 563 15.91 -14.32 1.30
CA ASP A 563 16.09 -15.76 1.49
C ASP A 563 15.67 -16.19 2.91
N LYS A 564 16.01 -15.39 3.94
CA LYS A 564 15.61 -15.65 5.34
C LYS A 564 14.11 -15.60 5.58
N VAL A 565 13.37 -14.80 4.83
CA VAL A 565 11.90 -14.79 4.91
C VAL A 565 11.23 -15.76 3.94
N GLY A 566 12.03 -16.59 3.25
CA GLY A 566 11.54 -17.65 2.36
C GLY A 566 11.08 -17.18 0.99
N ILE A 567 11.49 -15.98 0.56
CA ILE A 567 11.28 -15.46 -0.80
C ILE A 567 12.58 -15.69 -1.57
N THR A 568 12.71 -16.84 -2.19
CA THR A 568 13.92 -17.28 -2.87
C THR A 568 14.05 -16.72 -4.29
N ALA A 569 15.26 -16.83 -4.85
CA ALA A 569 15.55 -16.40 -6.21
C ALA A 569 14.65 -17.13 -7.22
N THR A 570 14.03 -16.37 -8.11
CA THR A 570 13.34 -16.93 -9.26
C THR A 570 14.38 -17.42 -10.28
N PRO A 571 14.26 -18.61 -10.85
CA PRO A 571 15.16 -19.07 -11.89
C PRO A 571 15.21 -18.10 -13.07
N GLN A 572 16.41 -17.75 -13.53
CA GLN A 572 16.56 -16.99 -14.77
C GLN A 572 16.15 -17.84 -15.96
N LEU A 573 15.38 -17.27 -16.88
CA LEU A 573 15.22 -17.87 -18.20
C LEU A 573 16.58 -17.80 -18.93
N PRO A 574 17.01 -18.89 -19.56
CA PRO A 574 18.14 -18.86 -20.48
C PRO A 574 17.69 -18.14 -21.76
N LEU A 575 17.79 -16.81 -21.79
CA LEU A 575 17.50 -15.98 -22.97
C LEU A 575 18.73 -15.87 -23.85
#